data_b3ec09aa452bdfbe608e3f8859f3330f
#
_entry.id   b3ec09aa452bdfbe608e3f8859f3330f
#
_cell.length_a   1.000
_cell.length_b   1.000
_cell.length_c   1.000
_cell.angle_alpha   90.00
_cell.angle_beta   90.00
_cell.angle_gamma   90.00
#
_symmetry.space_group_name_H-M   'P 1'
#
loop_
_entity.id
_entity.type
_entity.pdbx_description
1 polymer ?
#
loop_
_entity_poly.entity_id
_entity_poly.type
_entity_poly.pdbx_seq_one_letter_code
_entity_poly.pdbx_strand_id
1 'polypeptide(L)'
;MADAGSRPGLRRGGAGRVLTVAGPDGTGKSTLCDALIDGVLRDREVLRVHHRFGVLPARGGDRTAATEPHREEPYPAPIAALKAVALFADFWLGWLLRARPFVRRGGWVLLERGWWDLAVDPRRYRLRPGGRLVRALGRLLPQADVLLVLEGAPAMLRARKQELPEAELERQVRAWHEVVPSGVRRVHLDTSVSLDEVVRRAEAELLSVAL
;
A
#
# COMPACT_ATOMS: atom_id res chain seq x y z
N MET A 1 12.01 14.44 -32.13
CA MET A 1 11.17 15.13 -31.13
C MET A 1 9.86 14.36 -31.06
N ALA A 2 9.75 13.41 -30.14
CA ALA A 2 8.50 12.70 -29.91
C ALA A 2 7.61 13.61 -29.05
N ASP A 3 6.43 13.91 -29.59
CA ASP A 3 5.36 14.64 -28.92
C ASP A 3 5.03 13.90 -27.60
N ALA A 4 5.34 14.55 -26.47
CA ALA A 4 4.92 14.09 -25.17
C ALA A 4 3.41 14.35 -25.06
N GLY A 5 2.61 13.48 -25.68
CA GLY A 5 1.16 13.51 -25.61
C GLY A 5 0.71 13.70 -24.17
N SER A 6 0.04 14.81 -23.91
CA SER A 6 -0.51 15.20 -22.61
C SER A 6 -1.32 14.03 -22.04
N ARG A 7 -0.77 13.37 -21.00
CA ARG A 7 -1.50 12.30 -20.31
C ARG A 7 -2.79 12.87 -19.72
N PRO A 8 -3.94 12.20 -19.87
CA PRO A 8 -5.19 12.70 -19.33
C PRO A 8 -5.12 12.76 -17.81
N GLY A 9 -5.26 13.95 -17.23
CA GLY A 9 -5.39 14.16 -15.80
C GLY A 9 -6.84 14.02 -15.34
N LEU A 10 -7.06 13.67 -14.06
CA LEU A 10 -8.39 13.66 -13.46
C LEU A 10 -8.89 15.10 -13.28
N ARG A 11 -10.12 15.38 -13.72
CA ARG A 11 -10.73 16.72 -13.63
C ARG A 11 -10.82 17.21 -12.19
N ARG A 12 -10.54 18.50 -11.93
CA ARG A 12 -10.82 19.16 -10.65
C ARG A 12 -12.32 19.05 -10.32
N GLY A 13 -12.67 18.78 -9.05
CA GLY A 13 -14.06 18.74 -8.60
C GLY A 13 -14.77 17.38 -8.67
N GLY A 14 -14.11 16.29 -9.09
CA GLY A 14 -14.66 14.93 -8.97
C GLY A 14 -14.59 14.38 -7.54
N ALA A 15 -15.30 13.27 -7.30
CA ALA A 15 -15.28 12.58 -6.00
C ALA A 15 -13.87 12.21 -5.57
N GLY A 16 -13.57 12.42 -4.28
CA GLY A 16 -12.32 11.94 -3.69
C GLY A 16 -12.31 10.41 -3.58
N ARG A 17 -11.12 9.83 -3.56
CA ARG A 17 -10.91 8.37 -3.54
C ARG A 17 -9.76 7.97 -2.63
N VAL A 18 -9.73 6.71 -2.27
CA VAL A 18 -8.63 6.08 -1.56
C VAL A 18 -7.93 5.09 -2.47
N LEU A 19 -6.67 5.35 -2.74
CA LEU A 19 -5.78 4.47 -3.49
C LEU A 19 -4.76 3.86 -2.54
N THR A 20 -4.56 2.56 -2.62
CA THR A 20 -3.46 1.87 -1.94
C THR A 20 -2.49 1.30 -2.96
N VAL A 21 -1.20 1.56 -2.79
CA VAL A 21 -0.11 0.94 -3.56
C VAL A 21 0.66 0.01 -2.64
N ALA A 22 0.63 -1.27 -2.94
CA ALA A 22 1.20 -2.33 -2.13
C ALA A 22 2.07 -3.29 -2.95
N GLY A 23 2.73 -4.23 -2.27
CA GLY A 23 3.58 -5.24 -2.91
C GLY A 23 4.90 -5.44 -2.18
N PRO A 24 5.69 -6.48 -2.53
CA PRO A 24 7.00 -6.77 -1.95
C PRO A 24 7.99 -5.61 -2.08
N ASP A 25 9.09 -5.67 -1.32
CA ASP A 25 10.16 -4.70 -1.48
C ASP A 25 10.89 -4.86 -2.82
N GLY A 26 11.38 -3.73 -3.36
CA GLY A 26 12.01 -3.69 -4.67
C GLY A 26 11.05 -3.60 -5.87
N THR A 27 9.71 -3.63 -5.66
CA THR A 27 8.72 -3.52 -6.74
C THR A 27 8.52 -2.09 -7.27
N GLY A 28 9.13 -1.06 -6.68
CA GLY A 28 9.01 0.32 -7.17
C GLY A 28 7.76 1.08 -6.71
N LYS A 29 7.18 0.72 -5.54
CA LYS A 29 5.98 1.38 -4.99
C LYS A 29 6.09 2.89 -4.92
N SER A 30 7.16 3.40 -4.31
CA SER A 30 7.37 4.86 -4.15
C SER A 30 7.48 5.54 -5.50
N THR A 31 8.21 4.95 -6.44
CA THR A 31 8.35 5.46 -7.82
C THR A 31 7.00 5.54 -8.54
N LEU A 32 6.15 4.50 -8.39
CA LEU A 32 4.80 4.53 -8.95
C LEU A 32 3.94 5.61 -8.27
N CYS A 33 4.02 5.73 -6.93
CA CYS A 33 3.29 6.78 -6.20
C CYS A 33 3.66 8.17 -6.71
N ASP A 34 4.95 8.47 -6.88
CA ASP A 34 5.44 9.74 -7.40
C ASP A 34 4.93 9.99 -8.82
N ALA A 35 5.06 8.98 -9.70
CA ALA A 35 4.59 9.09 -11.08
C ALA A 35 3.07 9.32 -11.19
N LEU A 36 2.26 8.71 -10.33
CA LEU A 36 0.81 8.92 -10.29
C LEU A 36 0.44 10.33 -9.79
N ILE A 37 1.17 10.85 -8.79
CA ILE A 37 0.96 12.20 -8.26
C ILE A 37 1.31 13.24 -9.33
N ASP A 38 2.46 13.09 -9.99
CA ASP A 38 2.93 14.02 -11.03
C ASP A 38 2.17 13.86 -12.36
N GLY A 39 1.54 12.71 -12.58
CA GLY A 39 0.76 12.35 -13.76
C GLY A 39 -0.74 12.58 -13.58
N VAL A 40 -1.49 11.48 -13.47
CA VAL A 40 -2.97 11.47 -13.47
C VAL A 40 -3.60 12.25 -12.30
N LEU A 41 -2.91 12.35 -11.15
CA LEU A 41 -3.39 13.05 -9.95
C LEU A 41 -2.88 14.48 -9.83
N ARG A 42 -2.09 15.01 -10.78
CA ARG A 42 -1.45 16.33 -10.71
C ARG A 42 -2.40 17.50 -10.43
N ASP A 43 -3.65 17.39 -10.88
CA ASP A 43 -4.69 18.41 -10.68
C ASP A 43 -5.59 18.13 -9.47
N ARG A 44 -5.20 17.19 -8.63
CA ARG A 44 -5.91 16.78 -7.42
C ARG A 44 -5.11 17.10 -6.17
N GLU A 45 -5.81 17.41 -5.09
CA GLU A 45 -5.19 17.38 -3.78
C GLU A 45 -4.92 15.93 -3.38
N VAL A 46 -3.68 15.61 -3.00
CA VAL A 46 -3.27 14.26 -2.62
C VAL A 46 -2.73 14.25 -1.18
N LEU A 47 -3.35 13.44 -0.32
CA LEU A 47 -2.82 13.10 0.99
C LEU A 47 -2.04 11.79 0.87
N ARG A 48 -0.69 11.86 0.77
CA ARG A 48 0.16 10.68 0.79
C ARG A 48 0.41 10.22 2.22
N VAL A 49 0.16 8.96 2.49
CA VAL A 49 0.40 8.31 3.78
C VAL A 49 1.32 7.13 3.56
N HIS A 50 2.45 7.12 4.26
CA HIS A 50 3.42 6.03 4.21
C HIS A 50 3.27 5.14 5.44
N HIS A 51 2.98 3.86 5.26
CA HIS A 51 2.73 2.82 6.26
C HIS A 51 1.47 2.99 7.11
N ARG A 52 1.32 4.09 7.84
CA ARG A 52 0.22 4.35 8.78
C ARG A 52 -0.05 5.84 8.92
N PHE A 53 -1.21 6.20 9.44
CA PHE A 53 -1.58 7.61 9.61
C PHE A 53 -0.76 8.32 10.69
N GLY A 54 -0.24 7.60 11.69
CA GLY A 54 0.57 8.18 12.76
C GLY A 54 -0.22 9.11 13.66
N VAL A 55 -1.48 8.82 13.92
CA VAL A 55 -2.32 9.56 14.87
C VAL A 55 -1.95 9.17 16.30
N LEU A 56 -1.73 7.88 16.52
CA LEU A 56 -1.23 7.38 17.79
C LEU A 56 0.30 7.47 17.85
N PRO A 57 0.87 7.82 19.01
CA PRO A 57 2.31 7.89 19.16
C PRO A 57 2.97 6.52 18.92
N ALA A 58 4.05 6.50 18.16
CA ALA A 58 4.87 5.31 17.98
C ALA A 58 5.55 4.97 19.32
N ARG A 59 5.25 3.82 19.90
CA ARG A 59 5.99 3.28 21.04
C ARG A 59 7.15 2.43 20.53
N GLY A 60 8.38 2.92 20.71
CA GLY A 60 9.63 2.16 20.53
C GLY A 60 9.90 1.65 19.09
N GLY A 61 10.93 2.15 18.43
CA GLY A 61 11.55 1.53 17.26
C GLY A 61 10.87 1.70 15.89
N ASP A 62 9.66 2.20 15.82
CA ASP A 62 8.87 2.29 14.57
C ASP A 62 9.28 3.47 13.64
N ARG A 63 10.37 4.17 13.97
CA ARG A 63 10.78 5.42 13.28
C ARG A 63 11.81 5.23 12.17
N THR A 64 12.44 4.10 12.11
CA THR A 64 13.41 3.78 11.05
C THR A 64 12.79 2.83 10.06
N ALA A 65 12.80 3.19 8.78
CA ALA A 65 12.66 2.23 7.71
C ALA A 65 13.68 1.13 8.00
N ALA A 66 13.22 -0.02 8.52
CA ALA A 66 14.11 -1.10 8.88
C ALA A 66 14.81 -1.55 7.61
N THR A 67 16.12 -1.29 7.53
CA THR A 67 16.99 -1.77 6.44
C THR A 67 17.00 -3.31 6.39
N GLU A 68 16.66 -3.95 7.51
CA GLU A 68 16.55 -5.39 7.64
C GLU A 68 15.20 -5.75 8.29
N PRO A 69 14.11 -5.82 7.52
CA PRO A 69 12.75 -5.93 8.07
C PRO A 69 12.47 -7.21 8.86
N HIS A 70 13.27 -8.26 8.67
CA HIS A 70 13.10 -9.55 9.35
C HIS A 70 14.16 -9.85 10.43
N ARG A 71 15.01 -8.87 10.75
CA ARG A 71 16.08 -9.03 11.73
C ARG A 71 15.56 -9.30 13.14
N GLU A 72 14.45 -8.65 13.51
CA GLU A 72 13.92 -8.73 14.85
C GLU A 72 12.89 -9.87 15.00
N GLU A 73 12.95 -10.58 16.13
CA GLU A 73 11.99 -11.61 16.47
C GLU A 73 10.57 -11.06 16.65
N PRO A 74 9.53 -11.83 16.23
CA PRO A 74 8.15 -11.46 16.52
C PRO A 74 7.89 -11.35 18.03
N TYR A 75 7.05 -10.39 18.40
CA TYR A 75 6.64 -10.28 19.81
C TYR A 75 5.91 -11.53 20.31
N PRO A 76 5.94 -11.81 21.64
CA PRO A 76 5.04 -12.78 22.26
C PRO A 76 3.58 -12.52 21.88
N ALA A 77 2.77 -13.58 21.83
CA ALA A 77 1.40 -13.51 21.30
C ALA A 77 0.55 -12.37 21.88
N PRO A 78 0.51 -12.13 23.23
CA PRO A 78 -0.31 -11.05 23.78
C PRO A 78 0.18 -9.66 23.36
N ILE A 79 1.50 -9.47 23.28
CA ILE A 79 2.09 -8.17 22.85
C ILE A 79 1.85 -7.94 21.35
N ALA A 80 1.99 -8.97 20.53
CA ALA A 80 1.69 -8.90 19.11
C ALA A 80 0.21 -8.58 18.85
N ALA A 81 -0.71 -9.17 19.63
CA ALA A 81 -2.13 -8.88 19.56
C ALA A 81 -2.42 -7.43 19.97
N LEU A 82 -1.84 -6.96 21.08
CA LEU A 82 -1.99 -5.56 21.52
C LEU A 82 -1.46 -4.58 20.47
N LYS A 83 -0.31 -4.88 19.86
CA LYS A 83 0.25 -4.07 18.76
C LYS A 83 -0.70 -4.04 17.56
N ALA A 84 -1.28 -5.18 17.17
CA ALA A 84 -2.24 -5.23 16.07
C ALA A 84 -3.48 -4.36 16.36
N VAL A 85 -4.00 -4.40 17.58
CA VAL A 85 -5.14 -3.55 18.01
C VAL A 85 -4.75 -2.08 18.02
N ALA A 86 -3.56 -1.72 18.50
CA ALA A 86 -3.08 -0.33 18.48
C ALA A 86 -2.92 0.20 17.04
N LEU A 87 -2.38 -0.61 16.12
CA LEU A 87 -2.31 -0.26 14.71
C LEU A 87 -3.70 -0.11 14.09
N PHE A 88 -4.64 -0.99 14.43
CA PHE A 88 -6.02 -0.88 13.99
C PHE A 88 -6.66 0.44 14.45
N ALA A 89 -6.46 0.81 15.71
CA ALA A 89 -6.93 2.09 16.24
C ALA A 89 -6.29 3.27 15.50
N ASP A 90 -4.99 3.23 15.20
CA ASP A 90 -4.31 4.28 14.41
C ASP A 90 -4.91 4.40 13.00
N PHE A 91 -5.19 3.28 12.32
CA PHE A 91 -5.83 3.29 11.00
C PHE A 91 -7.27 3.84 11.07
N TRP A 92 -8.06 3.45 12.06
CA TRP A 92 -9.42 3.95 12.25
C TRP A 92 -9.44 5.45 12.56
N LEU A 93 -8.64 5.90 13.52
CA LEU A 93 -8.52 7.31 13.86
C LEU A 93 -7.99 8.13 12.69
N GLY A 94 -6.98 7.61 11.99
CA GLY A 94 -6.45 8.23 10.80
C GLY A 94 -7.48 8.37 9.68
N TRP A 95 -8.29 7.33 9.49
CA TRP A 95 -9.42 7.39 8.58
C TRP A 95 -10.42 8.48 8.99
N LEU A 96 -10.89 8.46 10.22
CA LEU A 96 -11.92 9.40 10.69
C LEU A 96 -11.44 10.85 10.67
N LEU A 97 -10.22 11.09 11.13
CA LEU A 97 -9.71 12.45 11.39
C LEU A 97 -9.01 13.08 10.17
N ARG A 98 -8.42 12.28 9.30
CA ARG A 98 -7.60 12.76 8.17
C ARG A 98 -8.17 12.35 6.81
N ALA A 99 -8.32 11.05 6.55
CA ALA A 99 -8.68 10.54 5.24
C ALA A 99 -10.13 10.89 4.86
N ARG A 100 -11.10 10.56 5.70
CA ARG A 100 -12.52 10.78 5.41
C ARG A 100 -12.89 12.24 5.15
N PRO A 101 -12.46 13.23 5.97
CA PRO A 101 -12.72 14.64 5.67
C PRO A 101 -12.04 15.09 4.38
N PHE A 102 -10.85 14.55 4.06
CA PHE A 102 -10.09 14.87 2.87
C PHE A 102 -10.78 14.34 1.61
N VAL A 103 -11.18 13.07 1.62
CA VAL A 103 -11.95 12.43 0.52
C VAL A 103 -13.29 13.15 0.28
N ARG A 104 -14.00 13.57 1.35
CA ARG A 104 -15.26 14.29 1.23
C ARG A 104 -15.15 15.65 0.52
N ARG A 105 -13.97 16.26 0.55
CA ARG A 105 -13.68 17.50 -0.18
C ARG A 105 -13.17 17.25 -1.60
N GLY A 106 -13.18 16.00 -2.07
CA GLY A 106 -12.72 15.65 -3.41
C GLY A 106 -11.23 15.30 -3.48
N GLY A 107 -10.51 15.30 -2.37
CA GLY A 107 -9.10 14.93 -2.30
C GLY A 107 -8.87 13.42 -2.45
N TRP A 108 -7.69 13.04 -2.91
CA TRP A 108 -7.28 11.64 -3.05
C TRP A 108 -6.32 11.25 -1.92
N VAL A 109 -6.63 10.16 -1.24
CA VAL A 109 -5.73 9.57 -0.23
C VAL A 109 -4.93 8.47 -0.88
N LEU A 110 -3.62 8.61 -0.93
CA LEU A 110 -2.70 7.62 -1.46
C LEU A 110 -1.94 6.97 -0.31
N LEU A 111 -2.26 5.69 -0.04
CA LEU A 111 -1.58 4.87 0.95
C LEU A 111 -0.44 4.11 0.27
N GLU A 112 0.80 4.47 0.57
CA GLU A 112 1.94 3.65 0.22
C GLU A 112 2.16 2.62 1.32
N ARG A 113 1.81 1.37 1.04
CA ARG A 113 1.53 0.29 1.99
C ARG A 113 0.26 0.59 2.80
N GLY A 114 -0.51 -0.43 3.05
CA GLY A 114 -1.75 -0.32 3.78
C GLY A 114 -1.87 -1.39 4.87
N TRP A 115 -3.07 -1.56 5.36
CA TRP A 115 -3.35 -2.57 6.38
C TRP A 115 -2.99 -3.99 5.95
N TRP A 116 -3.23 -4.34 4.70
CA TRP A 116 -3.01 -5.70 4.18
C TRP A 116 -1.53 -6.09 4.13
N ASP A 117 -0.60 -5.11 4.08
CA ASP A 117 0.84 -5.37 4.24
C ASP A 117 1.16 -6.05 5.59
N LEU A 118 0.42 -5.74 6.67
CA LEU A 118 0.60 -6.39 7.97
C LEU A 118 0.23 -7.89 7.94
N ALA A 119 -0.70 -8.26 7.07
CA ALA A 119 -1.13 -9.65 6.92
C ALA A 119 -0.23 -10.43 5.95
N VAL A 120 0.31 -9.75 4.92
CA VAL A 120 1.23 -10.33 3.94
C VAL A 120 2.63 -10.50 4.54
N ASP A 121 3.17 -9.46 5.21
CA ASP A 121 4.49 -9.49 5.84
C ASP A 121 4.40 -9.15 7.34
N PRO A 122 3.85 -10.05 8.18
CA PRO A 122 3.70 -9.80 9.61
C PRO A 122 5.05 -9.66 10.32
N ARG A 123 6.13 -10.30 9.84
CA ARG A 123 7.46 -10.23 10.47
C ARG A 123 8.06 -8.84 10.42
N ARG A 124 7.86 -8.11 9.35
CA ARG A 124 8.26 -6.69 9.23
C ARG A 124 7.73 -5.84 10.38
N TYR A 125 6.53 -6.17 10.85
CA TYR A 125 5.86 -5.46 11.94
C TYR A 125 6.03 -6.16 13.29
N ARG A 126 6.90 -7.19 13.35
CA ARG A 126 7.09 -8.04 14.53
C ARG A 126 5.79 -8.69 15.03
N LEU A 127 4.85 -8.90 14.12
CA LEU A 127 3.62 -9.66 14.37
C LEU A 127 3.88 -11.13 14.11
N ARG A 128 3.05 -12.01 14.71
CA ARG A 128 3.17 -13.45 14.52
C ARG A 128 2.60 -13.90 13.17
N PRO A 129 3.20 -14.92 12.54
CA PRO A 129 2.66 -15.56 11.35
C PRO A 129 1.23 -16.06 11.56
N GLY A 130 0.46 -16.18 10.47
CA GLY A 130 -0.93 -16.68 10.49
C GLY A 130 -2.01 -15.60 10.55
N GLY A 131 -1.72 -14.42 11.07
CA GLY A 131 -2.48 -13.16 10.88
C GLY A 131 -4.01 -13.19 10.99
N ARG A 132 -4.64 -14.18 11.68
CA ARG A 132 -6.11 -14.25 11.79
C ARG A 132 -6.71 -12.98 12.37
N LEU A 133 -6.11 -12.47 13.47
CA LEU A 133 -6.54 -11.21 14.09
C LEU A 133 -6.38 -10.03 13.13
N VAL A 134 -5.23 -9.92 12.47
CA VAL A 134 -4.97 -8.82 11.50
C VAL A 134 -5.99 -8.87 10.35
N ARG A 135 -6.27 -10.06 9.82
CA ARG A 135 -7.28 -10.23 8.76
C ARG A 135 -8.69 -9.90 9.24
N ALA A 136 -9.06 -10.32 10.45
CA ALA A 136 -10.36 -10.01 11.03
C ALA A 136 -10.54 -8.49 11.21
N LEU A 137 -9.56 -7.83 11.82
CA LEU A 137 -9.55 -6.37 12.01
C LEU A 137 -9.55 -5.63 10.65
N GLY A 138 -8.79 -6.12 9.67
CA GLY A 138 -8.73 -5.49 8.34
C GLY A 138 -10.08 -5.46 7.60
N ARG A 139 -10.95 -6.43 7.84
CA ARG A 139 -12.32 -6.43 7.28
C ARG A 139 -13.22 -5.38 7.89
N LEU A 140 -12.88 -4.87 9.06
CA LEU A 140 -13.62 -3.82 9.75
C LEU A 140 -13.15 -2.42 9.34
N LEU A 141 -11.98 -2.30 8.71
CA LEU A 141 -11.48 -1.01 8.21
C LEU A 141 -12.17 -0.62 6.91
N PRO A 142 -12.33 0.70 6.67
CA PRO A 142 -12.68 1.20 5.36
C PRO A 142 -11.67 0.73 4.32
N GLN A 143 -12.17 0.13 3.24
CA GLN A 143 -11.33 -0.39 2.18
C GLN A 143 -10.96 0.72 1.19
N ALA A 144 -9.83 0.53 0.50
CA ALA A 144 -9.46 1.40 -0.61
C ALA A 144 -10.43 1.20 -1.79
N ASP A 145 -10.70 2.28 -2.54
CA ASP A 145 -11.45 2.20 -3.80
C ASP A 145 -10.68 1.39 -4.84
N VAL A 146 -9.34 1.52 -4.84
CA VAL A 146 -8.42 0.73 -5.67
C VAL A 146 -7.21 0.30 -4.85
N LEU A 147 -6.85 -0.96 -4.95
CA LEU A 147 -5.61 -1.52 -4.42
C LEU A 147 -4.74 -1.97 -5.60
N LEU A 148 -3.66 -1.24 -5.88
CA LEU A 148 -2.64 -1.64 -6.84
C LEU A 148 -1.60 -2.51 -6.14
N VAL A 149 -1.47 -3.75 -6.55
CA VAL A 149 -0.47 -4.69 -6.03
C VAL A 149 0.62 -4.84 -7.07
N LEU A 150 1.81 -4.32 -6.76
CA LEU A 150 2.98 -4.46 -7.61
C LEU A 150 3.61 -5.84 -7.38
N GLU A 151 3.83 -6.55 -8.45
CA GLU A 151 4.41 -7.89 -8.44
C GLU A 151 5.62 -7.96 -9.37
N GLY A 152 6.43 -8.99 -9.19
CA GLY A 152 7.57 -9.27 -10.07
C GLY A 152 8.15 -10.64 -9.75
N ALA A 153 8.93 -11.17 -10.68
CA ALA A 153 9.64 -12.43 -10.46
C ALA A 153 10.54 -12.31 -9.21
N PRO A 154 10.48 -13.26 -8.25
CA PRO A 154 11.23 -13.18 -7.00
C PRO A 154 12.73 -12.95 -7.18
N ALA A 155 13.33 -13.60 -8.17
CA ALA A 155 14.74 -13.42 -8.52
C ALA A 155 15.06 -11.98 -8.97
N MET A 156 14.17 -11.35 -9.74
CA MET A 156 14.32 -9.96 -10.17
C MET A 156 14.17 -8.99 -8.99
N LEU A 157 13.20 -9.21 -8.12
CA LEU A 157 13.00 -8.39 -6.93
C LEU A 157 14.21 -8.47 -5.99
N ARG A 158 14.76 -9.68 -5.81
CA ARG A 158 15.98 -9.90 -5.04
C ARG A 158 17.20 -9.22 -5.64
N ALA A 159 17.33 -9.22 -6.98
CA ALA A 159 18.42 -8.51 -7.64
C ALA A 159 18.33 -6.98 -7.42
N ARG A 160 17.12 -6.41 -7.33
CA ARG A 160 16.91 -4.99 -7.06
C ARG A 160 17.11 -4.62 -5.58
N LYS A 161 16.73 -5.54 -4.66
CA LYS A 161 16.81 -5.29 -3.22
C LYS A 161 17.06 -6.61 -2.47
N GLN A 162 18.26 -6.78 -1.92
CA GLN A 162 18.71 -8.02 -1.27
C GLN A 162 18.31 -8.12 0.21
N GLU A 163 17.15 -7.62 0.60
CA GLU A 163 16.72 -7.61 2.00
C GLU A 163 16.05 -8.93 2.43
N LEU A 164 15.46 -9.66 1.48
CA LEU A 164 14.69 -10.87 1.77
C LEU A 164 15.18 -12.07 0.92
N PRO A 165 15.11 -13.29 1.48
CA PRO A 165 15.30 -14.51 0.71
C PRO A 165 14.23 -14.65 -0.40
N GLU A 166 14.60 -15.30 -1.50
CA GLU A 166 13.69 -15.51 -2.64
C GLU A 166 12.41 -16.25 -2.25
N ALA A 167 12.52 -17.30 -1.42
CA ALA A 167 11.37 -18.05 -0.91
C ALA A 167 10.37 -17.17 -0.12
N GLU A 168 10.87 -16.15 0.59
CA GLU A 168 10.01 -15.21 1.29
C GLU A 168 9.30 -14.25 0.31
N LEU A 169 9.99 -13.81 -0.73
CA LEU A 169 9.39 -13.00 -1.79
C LEU A 169 8.29 -13.78 -2.53
N GLU A 170 8.52 -15.04 -2.86
CA GLU A 170 7.50 -15.94 -3.43
C GLU A 170 6.29 -16.08 -2.51
N ARG A 171 6.53 -16.27 -1.20
CA ARG A 171 5.46 -16.35 -0.22
C ARG A 171 4.63 -15.05 -0.18
N GLN A 172 5.30 -13.89 -0.22
CA GLN A 172 4.62 -12.59 -0.22
C GLN A 172 3.79 -12.38 -1.48
N VAL A 173 4.32 -12.71 -2.66
CA VAL A 173 3.57 -12.63 -3.91
C VAL A 173 2.30 -13.50 -3.82
N ARG A 174 2.39 -14.76 -3.42
CA ARG A 174 1.21 -15.62 -3.21
C ARG A 174 0.23 -15.05 -2.20
N ALA A 175 0.73 -14.52 -1.07
CA ALA A 175 -0.11 -13.97 -0.02
C ALA A 175 -0.95 -12.76 -0.49
N TRP A 176 -0.45 -11.95 -1.42
CA TRP A 176 -1.24 -10.85 -1.99
C TRP A 176 -2.47 -11.32 -2.77
N HIS A 177 -2.44 -12.51 -3.36
CA HIS A 177 -3.61 -13.10 -4.03
C HIS A 177 -4.66 -13.62 -3.04
N GLU A 178 -4.25 -14.00 -1.81
CA GLU A 178 -5.11 -14.71 -0.85
C GLU A 178 -5.65 -13.84 0.29
N VAL A 179 -4.87 -12.84 0.73
CA VAL A 179 -5.12 -12.12 2.00
C VAL A 179 -6.21 -11.06 1.85
N VAL A 180 -6.27 -10.39 0.71
CA VAL A 180 -7.19 -9.27 0.48
C VAL A 180 -8.61 -9.80 0.20
N PRO A 181 -9.66 -9.26 0.86
CA PRO A 181 -11.04 -9.66 0.61
C PRO A 181 -11.45 -9.48 -0.86
N SER A 182 -12.32 -10.37 -1.35
CA SER A 182 -12.81 -10.35 -2.74
C SER A 182 -13.60 -9.09 -3.12
N GLY A 183 -14.17 -8.39 -2.13
CA GLY A 183 -14.91 -7.12 -2.35
C GLY A 183 -14.03 -5.88 -2.59
N VAL A 184 -12.70 -5.98 -2.45
CA VAL A 184 -11.77 -4.88 -2.74
C VAL A 184 -11.35 -4.94 -4.20
N ARG A 185 -11.52 -3.83 -4.94
CA ARG A 185 -11.01 -3.74 -6.32
C ARG A 185 -9.49 -3.81 -6.28
N ARG A 186 -8.96 -4.95 -6.68
CA ARG A 186 -7.53 -5.26 -6.66
C ARG A 186 -7.02 -5.43 -8.08
N VAL A 187 -5.92 -4.73 -8.38
CA VAL A 187 -5.25 -4.78 -9.68
C VAL A 187 -3.81 -5.20 -9.46
N HIS A 188 -3.41 -6.29 -10.09
CA HIS A 188 -2.04 -6.79 -10.06
C HIS A 188 -1.26 -6.19 -11.23
N LEU A 189 -0.12 -5.55 -10.92
CA LEU A 189 0.75 -4.87 -11.87
C LEU A 189 2.11 -5.56 -11.89
N ASP A 190 2.44 -6.20 -13.01
CA ASP A 190 3.75 -6.80 -13.21
C ASP A 190 4.81 -5.73 -13.44
N THR A 191 5.83 -5.72 -12.59
CA THR A 191 6.95 -4.77 -12.64
C THR A 191 8.16 -5.30 -13.42
N SER A 192 8.00 -6.40 -14.14
CA SER A 192 9.00 -6.89 -15.12
C SER A 192 9.02 -6.06 -16.41
N VAL A 193 7.93 -5.34 -16.68
CA VAL A 193 7.83 -4.40 -17.81
C VAL A 193 8.39 -3.02 -17.46
N SER A 194 8.42 -2.10 -18.42
CA SER A 194 8.92 -0.73 -18.19
C SER A 194 8.05 0.04 -17.19
N LEU A 195 8.64 0.99 -16.47
CA LEU A 195 7.91 1.87 -15.55
C LEU A 195 6.75 2.58 -16.25
N ASP A 196 6.96 3.08 -17.47
CA ASP A 196 5.92 3.77 -18.24
C ASP A 196 4.71 2.89 -18.52
N GLU A 197 4.92 1.59 -18.76
CA GLU A 197 3.86 0.62 -18.95
C GLU A 197 3.09 0.37 -17.65
N VAL A 198 3.79 0.22 -16.52
CA VAL A 198 3.17 0.06 -15.20
C VAL A 198 2.34 1.29 -14.85
N VAL A 199 2.89 2.48 -15.05
CA VAL A 199 2.20 3.76 -14.80
C VAL A 199 0.96 3.87 -15.68
N ARG A 200 1.05 3.60 -16.99
CA ARG A 200 -0.07 3.67 -17.92
C ARG A 200 -1.22 2.75 -17.51
N ARG A 201 -0.92 1.50 -17.09
CA ARG A 201 -1.93 0.56 -16.58
C ARG A 201 -2.57 1.06 -15.29
N ALA A 202 -1.78 1.57 -14.36
CA ALA A 202 -2.28 2.14 -13.12
C ALA A 202 -3.18 3.36 -13.38
N GLU A 203 -2.78 4.29 -14.27
CA GLU A 203 -3.58 5.45 -14.67
C GLU A 203 -4.92 5.06 -15.29
N ALA A 204 -4.94 4.05 -16.17
CA ALA A 204 -6.18 3.54 -16.78
C ALA A 204 -7.15 3.03 -15.72
N GLU A 205 -6.66 2.32 -14.70
CA GLU A 205 -7.48 1.85 -13.58
C GLU A 205 -8.05 2.99 -12.73
N LEU A 206 -7.24 4.02 -12.46
CA LEU A 206 -7.70 5.19 -11.69
C LEU A 206 -8.74 6.00 -12.45
N LEU A 207 -8.57 6.19 -13.76
CA LEU A 207 -9.55 6.88 -14.61
C LEU A 207 -10.87 6.13 -14.63
N SER A 208 -10.87 4.80 -14.67
CA SER A 208 -12.09 3.98 -14.69
C SER A 208 -12.90 4.04 -13.38
N VAL A 209 -12.28 4.38 -12.25
CA VAL A 209 -12.95 4.52 -10.94
C VAL A 209 -13.42 5.95 -10.70
N ALA A 210 -12.84 6.91 -11.39
CA ALA A 210 -13.17 8.33 -11.24
C ALA A 210 -14.39 8.78 -12.07
N LEU A 211 -14.83 7.94 -13.00
CA LEU A 211 -16.05 8.10 -13.82
C LEU A 211 -17.27 7.62 -13.04
#